data_44ebc162342f0af2e7c168c1f541b90b
#
_entry.id   44ebc162342f0af2e7c168c1f541b90b
#
_cell.length_a   1.000
_cell.length_b   1.000
_cell.length_c   1.000
_cell.angle_alpha   90.00
_cell.angle_beta   90.00
_cell.angle_gamma   90.00
#
_symmetry.space_group_name_H-M   'P 1'
#
loop_
_entity.id
_entity.type
_entity.pdbx_description
1 polymer ?
#
loop_
_entity_poly.entity_id
_entity_poly.type
_entity_poly.pdbx_seq_one_letter_code
_entity_poly.pdbx_strand_id
1 'polypeptide(L)'
;MIHPSRSTLAALVATIAFAVATPLVAQSGANPTRAALAPGDKLLLKIWMDTSYVDTVRVDQLSQVVLPRVGIVSLAGLQTSAIADSVRAAYSTVIKSKSIEVTPLRRVGILGDVRKPDVYYIDLTTNLRDAIALAGGVAEIGRPDNVSIVRNGQQTKVKDWESAASVWAPLLSGDEILVGRQSFFERNAIAVITGISVLASIIFTLARK
;
A
#
# COMPACT_ATOMS: atom_id res chain seq x y z
N MET A 1 -33.03 -88.20 -12.53
CA MET A 1 -32.91 -87.28 -13.67
C MET A 1 -33.62 -85.99 -13.30
N ILE A 2 -32.95 -84.91 -13.47
CA ILE A 2 -33.45 -83.48 -13.45
C ILE A 2 -32.77 -82.65 -12.39
N HIS A 3 -32.02 -81.69 -12.91
CA HIS A 3 -31.17 -80.72 -12.24
C HIS A 3 -31.88 -79.72 -11.36
N PRO A 4 -31.22 -79.21 -10.33
CA PRO A 4 -31.69 -77.97 -9.62
C PRO A 4 -31.13 -76.72 -10.26
N SER A 5 -31.99 -75.71 -10.40
CA SER A 5 -31.66 -74.37 -10.86
C SER A 5 -31.06 -73.54 -9.72
N ARG A 6 -29.97 -72.88 -10.05
CA ARG A 6 -29.29 -71.94 -9.15
C ARG A 6 -29.98 -70.59 -9.21
N SER A 7 -30.57 -70.17 -8.08
CA SER A 7 -31.04 -68.82 -7.86
C SER A 7 -29.88 -67.92 -7.37
N THR A 8 -29.53 -66.94 -8.17
CA THR A 8 -28.54 -65.92 -7.86
C THR A 8 -29.16 -64.83 -6.99
N LEU A 9 -28.66 -64.71 -5.79
CA LEU A 9 -28.92 -63.55 -4.91
C LEU A 9 -28.14 -62.35 -5.44
N ALA A 10 -28.83 -61.32 -5.93
CA ALA A 10 -28.25 -59.99 -6.23
C ALA A 10 -28.23 -59.20 -4.95
N ALA A 11 -27.03 -58.99 -4.40
CA ALA A 11 -26.84 -58.06 -3.28
C ALA A 11 -26.83 -56.62 -3.79
N LEU A 12 -27.80 -55.85 -3.40
CA LEU A 12 -27.93 -54.40 -3.68
C LEU A 12 -27.08 -53.63 -2.66
N VAL A 13 -25.89 -53.18 -3.08
CA VAL A 13 -25.05 -52.27 -2.27
C VAL A 13 -25.52 -50.85 -2.49
N ALA A 14 -26.26 -50.32 -1.52
CA ALA A 14 -26.64 -48.91 -1.48
C ALA A 14 -25.45 -48.06 -0.99
N THR A 15 -24.76 -47.38 -1.92
CA THR A 15 -23.70 -46.41 -1.60
C THR A 15 -24.39 -45.08 -1.16
N ILE A 16 -24.37 -44.81 0.13
CA ILE A 16 -24.79 -43.52 0.67
C ILE A 16 -23.67 -42.52 0.47
N ALA A 17 -23.79 -41.68 -0.55
CA ALA A 17 -22.89 -40.53 -0.75
C ALA A 17 -23.22 -39.46 0.29
N PHE A 18 -22.37 -39.37 1.32
CA PHE A 18 -22.43 -38.27 2.32
C PHE A 18 -21.83 -37.04 1.68
N ALA A 19 -22.68 -36.16 1.16
CA ALA A 19 -22.27 -34.83 0.65
C ALA A 19 -21.87 -33.96 1.84
N VAL A 20 -20.55 -33.85 2.07
CA VAL A 20 -19.98 -32.88 3.00
C VAL A 20 -20.16 -31.49 2.35
N ALA A 21 -21.20 -30.78 2.76
CA ALA A 21 -21.38 -29.36 2.44
C ALA A 21 -20.29 -28.58 3.19
N THR A 22 -19.17 -28.28 2.51
CA THR A 22 -18.22 -27.31 3.02
C THR A 22 -18.89 -25.93 3.04
N PRO A 23 -18.93 -25.24 4.20
CA PRO A 23 -19.43 -23.87 4.22
C PRO A 23 -18.47 -23.03 3.35
N LEU A 24 -19.01 -22.48 2.27
CA LEU A 24 -18.33 -21.46 1.48
C LEU A 24 -18.23 -20.23 2.38
N VAL A 25 -17.11 -20.08 3.07
CA VAL A 25 -16.78 -18.84 3.76
C VAL A 25 -16.65 -17.80 2.67
N ALA A 26 -17.69 -17.00 2.49
CA ALA A 26 -17.66 -15.82 1.65
C ALA A 26 -16.55 -14.92 2.22
N GLN A 27 -15.37 -14.97 1.60
CA GLN A 27 -14.35 -13.97 1.81
C GLN A 27 -14.96 -12.66 1.34
N SER A 28 -15.47 -11.91 2.30
CA SER A 28 -15.86 -10.52 2.09
C SER A 28 -14.59 -9.82 1.64
N GLY A 29 -14.40 -9.72 0.34
CA GLY A 29 -13.32 -8.99 -0.29
C GLY A 29 -13.48 -7.53 0.11
N ALA A 30 -12.89 -7.17 1.23
CA ALA A 30 -12.78 -5.79 1.65
C ALA A 30 -12.04 -5.06 0.53
N ASN A 31 -12.78 -4.29 -0.22
CA ASN A 31 -12.25 -3.50 -1.33
C ASN A 31 -11.19 -2.55 -0.74
N PRO A 32 -9.88 -2.72 -1.02
CA PRO A 32 -8.82 -1.95 -0.38
C PRO A 32 -8.94 -0.45 -0.63
N THR A 33 -9.74 -0.05 -1.61
CA THR A 33 -10.02 1.34 -1.97
C THR A 33 -10.85 2.09 -0.91
N ARG A 34 -11.43 1.37 0.06
CA ARG A 34 -12.31 1.90 1.10
C ARG A 34 -11.74 1.75 2.51
N ALA A 35 -10.44 1.51 2.64
CA ALA A 35 -9.83 1.37 3.95
C ALA A 35 -10.07 2.63 4.79
N ALA A 36 -10.51 2.44 6.03
CA ALA A 36 -10.62 3.49 7.03
C ALA A 36 -9.26 4.18 7.24
N LEU A 37 -9.25 5.39 7.77
CA LEU A 37 -8.02 6.02 8.22
C LEU A 37 -7.43 5.24 9.39
N ALA A 38 -6.11 5.07 9.37
CA ALA A 38 -5.37 4.40 10.43
C ALA A 38 -4.88 5.42 11.48
N PRO A 39 -4.57 4.96 12.70
CA PRO A 39 -3.88 5.79 13.67
C PRO A 39 -2.59 6.39 13.10
N GLY A 40 -2.44 7.68 13.28
CA GLY A 40 -1.32 8.43 12.71
C GLY A 40 -1.59 9.14 11.39
N ASP A 41 -2.68 8.83 10.71
CA ASP A 41 -3.18 9.60 9.57
C ASP A 41 -3.63 11.00 10.00
N LYS A 42 -3.92 11.86 9.05
CA LYS A 42 -4.34 13.23 9.31
C LYS A 42 -5.61 13.60 8.55
N LEU A 43 -6.33 14.59 9.06
CA LEU A 43 -7.36 15.29 8.33
C LEU A 43 -6.91 16.75 8.11
N LEU A 44 -6.88 17.17 6.88
CA LEU A 44 -6.73 18.57 6.52
C LEU A 44 -8.12 19.21 6.52
N LEU A 45 -8.28 20.22 7.35
CA LEU A 45 -9.52 20.99 7.51
C LEU A 45 -9.31 22.37 6.92
N LYS A 46 -10.16 22.76 5.97
CA LYS A 46 -10.25 24.15 5.50
C LYS A 46 -11.63 24.65 5.80
N ILE A 47 -11.71 25.66 6.63
CA ILE A 47 -12.96 26.30 7.06
C ILE A 47 -13.01 27.71 6.47
N TRP A 48 -13.97 27.93 5.58
CA TRP A 48 -14.18 29.21 4.94
C TRP A 48 -15.12 30.04 5.81
N MET A 49 -14.54 31.04 6.49
CA MET A 49 -15.24 32.08 7.22
C MET A 49 -14.86 33.43 6.58
N ASP A 50 -14.98 34.53 7.32
CA ASP A 50 -14.49 35.86 6.85
C ASP A 50 -12.98 35.81 6.58
N THR A 51 -12.27 34.95 7.33
CA THR A 51 -10.88 34.56 7.08
C THR A 51 -10.82 33.04 6.91
N SER A 52 -10.09 32.53 5.90
CA SER A 52 -9.89 31.09 5.72
C SER A 52 -9.02 30.54 6.85
N TYR A 53 -9.52 29.53 7.54
CA TYR A 53 -8.77 28.80 8.56
C TYR A 53 -8.38 27.42 8.03
N VAL A 54 -7.10 27.12 8.08
CA VAL A 54 -6.56 25.81 7.66
C VAL A 54 -5.89 25.16 8.86
N ASP A 55 -6.30 23.97 9.18
CA ASP A 55 -5.72 23.17 10.26
C ASP A 55 -5.55 21.72 9.86
N THR A 56 -4.65 21.02 10.55
CA THR A 56 -4.39 19.61 10.32
C THR A 56 -4.47 18.87 11.64
N VAL A 57 -5.46 17.98 11.76
CA VAL A 57 -5.68 17.17 12.96
C VAL A 57 -5.24 15.72 12.70
N ARG A 58 -4.68 15.09 13.75
CA ARG A 58 -4.18 13.72 13.67
C ARG A 58 -5.20 12.74 14.21
N VAL A 59 -5.29 11.58 13.57
CA VAL A 59 -6.06 10.42 14.06
C VAL A 59 -5.27 9.73 15.18
N ASP A 60 -5.89 9.53 16.32
CA ASP A 60 -5.29 8.87 17.49
C ASP A 60 -5.39 7.33 17.43
N GLN A 61 -4.91 6.66 18.50
CA GLN A 61 -4.92 5.20 18.61
C GLN A 61 -6.33 4.60 18.72
N LEU A 62 -7.31 5.39 19.14
CA LEU A 62 -8.72 4.99 19.27
C LEU A 62 -9.53 5.32 18.02
N SER A 63 -8.86 5.70 16.92
CA SER A 63 -9.49 6.19 15.70
C SER A 63 -10.39 7.42 15.95
N GLN A 64 -9.92 8.33 16.80
CA GLN A 64 -10.59 9.58 17.12
C GLN A 64 -9.74 10.76 16.62
N VAL A 65 -10.40 11.88 16.43
CA VAL A 65 -9.75 13.17 16.12
C VAL A 65 -10.28 14.24 17.06
N VAL A 66 -9.40 15.16 17.45
CA VAL A 66 -9.78 16.34 18.24
C VAL A 66 -9.98 17.50 17.28
N LEU A 67 -11.23 17.84 17.03
CA LEU A 67 -11.59 18.95 16.13
C LEU A 67 -11.64 20.27 16.91
N PRO A 68 -11.00 21.34 16.41
CA PRO A 68 -11.08 22.67 17.03
C PRO A 68 -12.54 23.11 17.22
N ARG A 69 -12.89 23.59 18.40
CA ARG A 69 -14.22 24.07 18.81
C ARG A 69 -15.33 23.02 18.90
N VAL A 70 -15.14 21.83 18.36
CA VAL A 70 -16.12 20.72 18.39
C VAL A 70 -15.78 19.71 19.48
N GLY A 71 -14.47 19.43 19.66
CA GLY A 71 -13.99 18.40 20.59
C GLY A 71 -13.69 17.09 19.91
N ILE A 72 -13.83 15.98 20.65
CA ILE A 72 -13.48 14.65 20.19
C ILE A 72 -14.56 14.08 19.29
N VAL A 73 -14.18 13.61 18.10
CA VAL A 73 -15.06 12.91 17.14
C VAL A 73 -14.47 11.55 16.82
N SER A 74 -15.28 10.50 16.94
CA SER A 74 -14.88 9.13 16.60
C SER A 74 -15.02 8.90 15.09
N LEU A 75 -13.96 8.35 14.49
CA LEU A 75 -13.92 7.92 13.09
C LEU A 75 -13.94 6.39 12.97
N ALA A 76 -14.03 5.67 14.12
CA ALA A 76 -13.98 4.22 14.17
C ALA A 76 -15.07 3.59 13.28
N GLY A 77 -14.66 2.67 12.41
CA GLY A 77 -15.57 1.96 11.51
C GLY A 77 -16.09 2.78 10.32
N LEU A 78 -15.75 4.07 10.22
CA LEU A 78 -16.14 4.90 9.09
C LEU A 78 -15.29 4.62 7.86
N GLN A 79 -15.93 4.48 6.72
CA GLN A 79 -15.23 4.50 5.44
C GLN A 79 -14.71 5.92 5.16
N THR A 80 -13.59 6.00 4.44
CA THR A 80 -12.94 7.31 4.17
C THR A 80 -13.88 8.33 3.51
N SER A 81 -14.81 7.88 2.67
CA SER A 81 -15.83 8.75 2.05
C SER A 81 -16.82 9.33 3.08
N ALA A 82 -17.13 8.59 4.14
CA ALA A 82 -18.06 9.03 5.18
C ALA A 82 -17.40 9.93 6.23
N ILE A 83 -16.07 9.94 6.32
CA ILE A 83 -15.33 10.75 7.30
C ILE A 83 -15.59 12.24 7.08
N ALA A 84 -15.54 12.70 5.84
CA ALA A 84 -15.78 14.10 5.52
C ALA A 84 -17.20 14.54 5.92
N ASP A 85 -18.19 13.70 5.70
CA ASP A 85 -19.58 14.02 6.06
C ASP A 85 -19.79 14.00 7.57
N SER A 86 -19.17 13.03 8.29
CA SER A 86 -19.21 12.98 9.75
C SER A 86 -18.60 14.23 10.38
N VAL A 87 -17.44 14.67 9.88
CA VAL A 87 -16.76 15.88 10.36
C VAL A 87 -17.59 17.12 10.06
N ARG A 88 -18.16 17.24 8.84
CA ARG A 88 -19.06 18.36 8.50
C ARG A 88 -20.31 18.39 9.40
N ALA A 89 -20.91 17.25 9.67
CA ALA A 89 -22.05 17.14 10.57
C ALA A 89 -21.69 17.60 11.99
N ALA A 90 -20.52 17.21 12.51
CA ALA A 90 -20.03 17.64 13.81
C ALA A 90 -19.84 19.18 13.87
N TYR A 91 -19.30 19.78 12.83
CA TYR A 91 -19.16 21.23 12.77
C TYR A 91 -20.46 22.00 12.57
N SER A 92 -21.47 21.39 11.96
CA SER A 92 -22.78 22.06 11.72
C SER A 92 -23.49 22.49 12.99
N THR A 93 -23.17 21.85 14.13
CA THR A 93 -23.71 22.20 15.45
C THR A 93 -23.07 23.47 16.02
N VAL A 94 -21.85 23.81 15.62
CA VAL A 94 -21.05 24.92 16.19
C VAL A 94 -20.93 26.10 15.23
N ILE A 95 -20.86 25.83 13.95
CA ILE A 95 -20.62 26.84 12.92
C ILE A 95 -21.84 26.93 12.00
N LYS A 96 -22.64 27.97 12.17
CA LYS A 96 -23.77 28.29 11.28
C LYS A 96 -23.25 28.79 9.95
N SER A 97 -23.54 28.04 8.89
CA SER A 97 -23.34 28.40 7.47
C SER A 97 -21.91 28.74 7.06
N LYS A 98 -21.08 27.72 6.82
CA LYS A 98 -19.86 27.99 6.05
C LYS A 98 -19.38 26.69 5.37
N SER A 99 -18.64 26.84 4.30
CA SER A 99 -18.10 25.71 3.58
C SER A 99 -16.93 25.11 4.37
N ILE A 100 -17.04 23.83 4.70
CA ILE A 100 -15.98 23.07 5.36
C ILE A 100 -15.50 22.01 4.38
N GLU A 101 -14.27 22.15 3.94
CA GLU A 101 -13.56 21.16 3.17
C GLU A 101 -12.76 20.26 4.12
N VAL A 102 -12.94 18.95 3.99
CA VAL A 102 -12.24 17.95 4.79
C VAL A 102 -11.54 16.99 3.84
N THR A 103 -10.22 16.98 3.89
CA THR A 103 -9.40 16.11 3.06
C THR A 103 -8.69 15.08 3.94
N PRO A 104 -9.07 13.80 3.87
CA PRO A 104 -8.34 12.74 4.54
C PRO A 104 -6.95 12.55 3.93
N LEU A 105 -5.92 12.50 4.78
CA LEU A 105 -4.53 12.31 4.39
C LEU A 105 -3.99 11.02 5.00
N ARG A 106 -3.55 10.10 4.16
CA ARG A 106 -2.92 8.85 4.55
C ARG A 106 -1.44 9.06 4.82
N ARG A 107 -0.94 8.40 5.86
CA ARG A 107 0.49 8.38 6.18
C ARG A 107 1.17 7.28 5.37
N VAL A 108 2.15 7.65 4.55
CA VAL A 108 2.96 6.72 3.74
C VAL A 108 4.43 7.03 3.96
N GLY A 109 5.24 6.00 4.23
CA GLY A 109 6.69 6.11 4.29
C GLY A 109 7.29 6.05 2.89
N ILE A 110 8.24 6.93 2.54
CA ILE A 110 9.01 6.83 1.31
C ILE A 110 10.47 6.76 1.69
N LEU A 111 11.07 5.60 1.49
CA LEU A 111 12.38 5.23 2.01
C LEU A 111 13.31 4.72 0.91
N GLY A 112 14.59 4.58 1.25
CA GLY A 112 15.62 4.11 0.32
C GLY A 112 16.21 5.25 -0.52
N ASP A 113 16.60 4.96 -1.74
CA ASP A 113 17.32 5.91 -2.58
C ASP A 113 16.38 6.84 -3.38
N VAL A 114 15.65 7.67 -2.65
CA VAL A 114 14.92 8.85 -3.13
C VAL A 114 15.63 10.12 -2.66
N ARG A 115 15.33 11.27 -3.28
CA ARG A 115 16.01 12.53 -2.91
C ARG A 115 15.66 13.01 -1.50
N LYS A 116 14.43 12.77 -1.04
CA LYS A 116 13.94 13.20 0.27
C LYS A 116 13.18 12.05 0.92
N PRO A 117 13.89 11.08 1.54
CA PRO A 117 13.24 10.01 2.29
C PRO A 117 12.58 10.59 3.54
N ASP A 118 11.27 10.36 3.70
CA ASP A 118 10.48 10.85 4.84
C ASP A 118 9.13 10.12 4.92
N VAL A 119 8.35 10.49 5.93
CA VAL A 119 6.94 10.11 6.06
C VAL A 119 6.07 11.20 5.45
N TYR A 120 5.33 10.86 4.41
CA TYR A 120 4.47 11.77 3.68
C TYR A 120 3.00 11.57 4.06
N TYR A 121 2.24 12.66 4.02
CA TYR A 121 0.79 12.64 4.17
C TYR A 121 0.18 12.95 2.81
N ILE A 122 -0.42 11.94 2.21
CA ILE A 122 -0.94 11.97 0.85
C ILE A 122 -2.45 11.85 0.84
N ASP A 123 -3.10 12.46 -0.11
CA ASP A 123 -4.54 12.29 -0.30
C ASP A 123 -4.89 10.95 -0.97
N LEU A 124 -6.18 10.69 -1.12
CA LEU A 124 -6.67 9.43 -1.65
C LEU A 124 -6.47 9.27 -3.16
N THR A 125 -6.14 10.36 -3.85
CA THR A 125 -5.94 10.39 -5.31
C THR A 125 -4.48 10.19 -5.68
N THR A 126 -3.57 10.40 -4.72
CA THR A 126 -2.13 10.26 -4.91
C THR A 126 -1.76 8.80 -5.21
N ASN A 127 -1.15 8.57 -6.34
CA ASN A 127 -0.65 7.26 -6.76
C ASN A 127 0.84 7.08 -6.41
N LEU A 128 1.39 5.88 -6.71
CA LEU A 128 2.80 5.55 -6.41
C LEU A 128 3.80 6.50 -7.11
N ARG A 129 3.53 6.87 -8.36
CA ARG A 129 4.38 7.81 -9.11
C ARG A 129 4.39 9.18 -8.47
N ASP A 130 3.20 9.68 -8.12
CA ASP A 130 3.05 10.99 -7.49
C ASP A 130 3.71 11.01 -6.12
N ALA A 131 3.59 9.93 -5.34
CA ALA A 131 4.25 9.79 -4.05
C ALA A 131 5.78 9.84 -4.18
N ILE A 132 6.37 9.12 -5.14
CA ILE A 132 7.81 9.18 -5.40
C ILE A 132 8.22 10.58 -5.89
N ALA A 133 7.39 11.23 -6.71
CA ALA A 133 7.64 12.59 -7.17
C ALA A 133 7.62 13.60 -6.00
N LEU A 134 6.72 13.45 -5.02
CA LEU A 134 6.70 14.25 -3.78
C LEU A 134 8.00 14.12 -3.00
N ALA A 135 8.61 12.92 -2.99
CA ALA A 135 9.94 12.68 -2.41
C ALA A 135 11.10 13.23 -3.27
N GLY A 136 10.81 13.99 -4.31
CA GLY A 136 11.80 14.56 -5.23
C GLY A 136 12.29 13.59 -6.30
N GLY A 137 11.63 12.45 -6.47
CA GLY A 137 11.99 11.40 -7.42
C GLY A 137 13.09 10.46 -6.89
N VAL A 138 13.42 9.47 -7.70
CA VAL A 138 14.53 8.53 -7.45
C VAL A 138 15.85 9.30 -7.41
N ALA A 139 16.71 9.00 -6.44
CA ALA A 139 18.03 9.60 -6.32
C ALA A 139 18.99 9.11 -7.43
N GLU A 140 20.11 9.79 -7.61
CA GLU A 140 21.09 9.48 -8.66
C GLU A 140 21.60 8.03 -8.62
N ILE A 141 21.76 7.49 -7.41
CA ILE A 141 22.20 6.11 -7.19
C ILE A 141 21.04 5.14 -6.94
N GLY A 142 19.80 5.61 -7.02
CA GLY A 142 18.60 4.80 -6.90
C GLY A 142 18.35 3.92 -8.12
N ARG A 143 17.62 2.84 -7.91
CA ARG A 143 17.20 1.90 -8.97
C ARG A 143 15.72 2.05 -9.28
N PRO A 144 15.35 2.72 -10.37
CA PRO A 144 13.95 2.84 -10.75
C PRO A 144 13.31 1.48 -11.06
N ASP A 145 14.10 0.49 -11.50
CA ASP A 145 13.63 -0.90 -11.73
C ASP A 145 13.46 -1.73 -10.45
N ASN A 146 13.81 -1.16 -9.28
CA ASN A 146 13.73 -1.83 -7.98
C ASN A 146 12.91 -1.02 -6.97
N VAL A 147 11.66 -0.75 -7.32
CA VAL A 147 10.68 -0.11 -6.44
C VAL A 147 9.75 -1.18 -5.88
N SER A 148 9.48 -1.12 -4.59
CA SER A 148 8.59 -2.04 -3.90
C SER A 148 7.71 -1.30 -2.89
N ILE A 149 6.54 -1.88 -2.61
CA ILE A 149 5.63 -1.46 -1.55
C ILE A 149 5.69 -2.51 -0.45
N VAL A 150 5.96 -2.08 0.77
CA VAL A 150 5.85 -2.91 1.97
C VAL A 150 4.52 -2.58 2.64
N ARG A 151 3.66 -3.57 2.74
CA ARG A 151 2.33 -3.49 3.35
C ARG A 151 2.15 -4.64 4.32
N ASN A 152 1.84 -4.35 5.58
CA ASN A 152 1.70 -5.36 6.64
C ASN A 152 2.91 -6.29 6.75
N GLY A 153 4.13 -5.76 6.57
CA GLY A 153 5.37 -6.52 6.59
C GLY A 153 5.66 -7.36 5.34
N GLN A 154 4.76 -7.35 4.35
CA GLN A 154 4.98 -8.03 3.07
C GLN A 154 5.48 -7.05 2.02
N GLN A 155 6.63 -7.36 1.44
CA GLN A 155 7.23 -6.56 0.37
C GLN A 155 6.79 -7.08 -0.99
N THR A 156 6.18 -6.21 -1.79
CA THR A 156 5.75 -6.50 -3.16
C THR A 156 6.50 -5.59 -4.13
N LYS A 157 7.25 -6.17 -5.05
CA LYS A 157 7.94 -5.41 -6.09
C LYS A 157 6.94 -4.93 -7.13
N VAL A 158 7.00 -3.63 -7.43
CA VAL A 158 6.16 -2.98 -8.45
C VAL A 158 6.97 -2.83 -9.72
N LYS A 159 6.59 -3.58 -10.75
CA LYS A 159 7.15 -3.44 -12.09
C LYS A 159 6.48 -2.27 -12.80
N ASP A 160 7.23 -1.58 -13.64
CA ASP A 160 6.72 -0.49 -14.49
C ASP A 160 5.89 0.55 -13.72
N TRP A 161 6.32 0.88 -12.49
CA TRP A 161 5.63 1.83 -11.61
C TRP A 161 5.44 3.22 -12.23
N GLU A 162 6.25 3.56 -13.24
CA GLU A 162 6.12 4.79 -14.04
C GLU A 162 4.99 4.71 -15.07
N SER A 163 4.52 3.52 -15.38
CA SER A 163 3.46 3.33 -16.36
C SER A 163 2.07 3.65 -15.80
N ALA A 164 1.12 3.98 -16.66
CA ALA A 164 -0.26 4.21 -16.27
C ALA A 164 -0.91 2.97 -15.63
N ALA A 165 -0.45 1.76 -15.94
CA ALA A 165 -0.98 0.52 -15.38
C ALA A 165 -0.69 0.37 -13.89
N SER A 166 0.44 0.89 -13.37
CA SER A 166 0.75 0.84 -11.94
C SER A 166 0.03 1.94 -11.13
N VAL A 167 -0.59 2.91 -11.80
CA VAL A 167 -1.43 3.94 -11.18
C VAL A 167 -2.60 3.33 -10.39
N TRP A 168 -3.01 2.10 -10.70
CA TRP A 168 -4.18 1.44 -10.10
C TRP A 168 -3.94 0.76 -8.75
N ALA A 169 -2.70 0.69 -8.27
CA ALA A 169 -2.45 0.21 -6.91
C ALA A 169 -2.63 1.37 -5.91
N PRO A 170 -3.80 1.50 -5.26
CA PRO A 170 -4.01 2.58 -4.30
C PRO A 170 -3.06 2.38 -3.12
N LEU A 171 -2.36 3.44 -2.76
CA LEU A 171 -1.56 3.47 -1.55
C LEU A 171 -2.50 3.47 -0.34
N LEU A 172 -2.18 2.67 0.66
CA LEU A 172 -2.93 2.58 1.90
C LEU A 172 -2.17 3.23 3.05
N SER A 173 -2.90 3.55 4.12
CA SER A 173 -2.29 4.06 5.35
C SER A 173 -1.29 3.05 5.91
N GLY A 174 -0.08 3.51 6.21
CA GLY A 174 1.00 2.68 6.73
C GLY A 174 1.80 1.93 5.66
N ASP A 175 1.54 2.13 4.37
CA ASP A 175 2.40 1.61 3.32
C ASP A 175 3.79 2.27 3.40
N GLU A 176 4.81 1.48 3.07
CA GLU A 176 6.17 1.97 2.91
C GLU A 176 6.62 1.72 1.46
N ILE A 177 6.97 2.77 0.76
CA ILE A 177 7.55 2.73 -0.58
C ILE A 177 9.05 2.65 -0.41
N LEU A 178 9.66 1.57 -0.88
CA LEU A 178 11.09 1.33 -0.80
C LEU A 178 11.71 1.37 -2.19
N VAL A 179 12.61 2.32 -2.40
CA VAL A 179 13.40 2.43 -3.64
C VAL A 179 14.78 1.84 -3.40
N GLY A 180 15.12 0.84 -4.18
CA GLY A 180 16.39 0.13 -4.08
C GLY A 180 17.57 0.96 -4.55
N ARG A 181 18.78 0.53 -4.18
CA ARG A 181 20.05 1.15 -4.48
C ARG A 181 20.82 0.38 -5.54
N GLN A 182 21.55 1.07 -6.40
CA GLN A 182 22.52 0.44 -7.30
C GLN A 182 23.69 -0.13 -6.50
N SER A 183 24.11 -1.35 -6.85
CA SER A 183 25.29 -1.94 -6.23
C SER A 183 26.57 -1.21 -6.63
N PHE A 184 27.63 -1.34 -5.82
CA PHE A 184 28.93 -0.77 -6.16
C PHE A 184 29.45 -1.27 -7.53
N PHE A 185 29.25 -2.53 -7.82
CA PHE A 185 29.69 -3.15 -9.07
C PHE A 185 28.92 -2.61 -10.29
N GLU A 186 27.61 -2.39 -10.15
CA GLU A 186 26.79 -1.81 -11.23
C GLU A 186 27.25 -0.38 -11.56
N ARG A 187 27.53 0.45 -10.56
CA ARG A 187 27.99 1.82 -10.75
C ARG A 187 29.40 1.93 -11.33
N ASN A 188 30.26 0.99 -10.96
CA ASN A 188 31.69 1.04 -11.29
C ASN A 188 32.10 -0.09 -12.25
N ALA A 189 31.17 -0.64 -13.01
CA ALA A 189 31.42 -1.78 -13.88
C ALA A 189 32.61 -1.54 -14.83
N ILE A 190 32.67 -0.37 -15.44
CA ILE A 190 33.79 0.00 -16.35
C ILE A 190 35.12 0.05 -15.58
N ALA A 191 35.15 0.70 -14.42
CA ALA A 191 36.37 0.80 -13.61
C ALA A 191 36.84 -0.57 -13.12
N VAL A 192 35.91 -1.44 -12.71
CA VAL A 192 36.21 -2.82 -12.28
C VAL A 192 36.80 -3.63 -13.44
N ILE A 193 36.16 -3.59 -14.63
CA ILE A 193 36.61 -4.30 -15.81
C ILE A 193 38.00 -3.78 -16.24
N THR A 194 38.19 -2.48 -16.26
CA THR A 194 39.50 -1.86 -16.61
C THR A 194 40.59 -2.27 -15.62
N GLY A 195 40.27 -2.26 -14.30
CA GLY A 195 41.20 -2.70 -13.27
C GLY A 195 41.64 -4.16 -13.44
N ILE A 196 40.69 -5.05 -13.72
CA ILE A 196 40.97 -6.48 -13.99
C ILE A 196 41.83 -6.62 -15.24
N SER A 197 41.56 -5.88 -16.33
CA SER A 197 42.31 -5.94 -17.56
C SER A 197 43.76 -5.47 -17.37
N VAL A 198 43.99 -4.41 -16.61
CA VAL A 198 45.34 -3.93 -16.26
C VAL A 198 46.09 -4.97 -15.43
N LEU A 199 45.46 -5.56 -14.42
CA LEU A 199 46.09 -6.61 -13.61
C LEU A 199 46.44 -7.83 -14.45
N ALA A 200 45.56 -8.27 -15.35
CA ALA A 200 45.82 -9.39 -16.26
C ALA A 200 47.00 -9.09 -17.18
N SER A 201 47.14 -7.87 -17.71
CA SER A 201 48.28 -7.48 -18.57
C SER A 201 49.59 -7.46 -17.81
N ILE A 202 49.59 -7.02 -16.54
CA ILE A 202 50.80 -7.03 -15.69
C ILE A 202 51.24 -8.47 -15.41
N ILE A 203 50.27 -9.34 -14.99
CA ILE A 203 50.57 -10.77 -14.74
C ILE A 203 51.12 -11.45 -15.99
N PHE A 204 50.49 -11.22 -17.14
CA PHE A 204 50.97 -11.77 -18.42
C PHE A 204 52.37 -11.32 -18.76
N THR A 205 52.69 -10.04 -18.52
CA THR A 205 54.05 -9.49 -18.79
C THR A 205 55.08 -10.10 -17.84
N LEU A 206 54.75 -10.32 -16.56
CA LEU A 206 55.64 -10.92 -15.58
C LEU A 206 55.88 -12.40 -15.86
N ALA A 207 54.82 -13.12 -16.29
CA ALA A 207 54.91 -14.58 -16.59
C ALA A 207 55.69 -14.88 -17.88
N ARG A 208 55.93 -13.87 -18.71
CA ARG A 208 56.67 -14.01 -19.99
C ARG A 208 58.18 -13.76 -19.86
N LYS A 209 58.66 -13.39 -18.68
CA LYS A 209 60.08 -13.30 -18.32
C LYS A 209 60.57 -14.57 -17.66
#